data_7e894d2bc3e4cf53fc1b3043c8f4a590
#
_entry.id   7e894d2bc3e4cf53fc1b3043c8f4a590
#
_cell.length_a   1.000
_cell.length_b   1.000
_cell.length_c   1.000
_cell.angle_alpha   90.00
_cell.angle_beta   90.00
_cell.angle_gamma   90.00
#
_symmetry.space_group_name_H-M   'P 1'
#
loop_
_entity.id
_entity.type
_entity.pdbx_description
1 polymer ?
#
loop_
_entity_poly.entity_id
_entity_poly.type
_entity_poly.pdbx_seq_one_letter_code
_entity_poly.pdbx_strand_id
1 'polypeptide(L)'
;MRNIPPAAPELVAELVTGNRILFHEKVVDAFGHISVRHDKDPTKFLMSRHRAPGLVTAYDIVTHDFDGTPFGHDGARLYGERFIHGEIYRARPEVMAVVHCHAPQLIPFGATRSALKPLYHMSGFLGAGVPIFEIRETAGMTDMLIRTSELGRALAASLGDKPMVLMRGHGATMVGRSIQQVVYRSIYAALNAALQMEALRLGEPIFLAPEEARKAEATNDGALDRAWALWKQEATGDRATA
;
A
#
# COMPACT_ATOMS: atom_id res chain seq x y z
N MET A 1 5.76 11.52 29.38
CA MET A 1 5.77 11.00 28.00
C MET A 1 6.23 9.54 28.06
N ARG A 2 5.48 8.56 27.54
CA ARG A 2 5.96 7.18 27.45
C ARG A 2 7.15 7.17 26.50
N ASN A 3 8.29 6.66 26.96
CA ASN A 3 9.49 6.58 26.14
C ASN A 3 9.26 5.44 25.11
N ILE A 4 8.96 5.79 23.86
CA ILE A 4 8.80 4.79 22.78
C ILE A 4 10.20 4.33 22.40
N PRO A 5 10.47 3.01 22.43
CA PRO A 5 11.79 2.51 22.02
C PRO A 5 12.01 2.86 20.54
N PRO A 6 13.21 3.23 20.11
CA PRO A 6 13.49 3.47 18.71
C PRO A 6 13.24 2.19 17.88
N ALA A 7 12.67 2.33 16.70
CA ALA A 7 12.54 1.23 15.76
C ALA A 7 13.93 0.68 15.35
N ALA A 8 13.98 -0.57 14.93
CA ALA A 8 15.20 -1.15 14.40
C ALA A 8 15.68 -0.37 13.15
N PRO A 9 16.99 -0.03 13.06
CA PRO A 9 17.52 0.68 11.90
C PRO A 9 17.27 -0.04 10.57
N GLU A 10 17.25 -1.36 10.61
CA GLU A 10 16.98 -2.23 9.46
C GLU A 10 15.54 -2.03 8.95
N LEU A 11 14.55 -1.95 9.86
CA LEU A 11 13.16 -1.68 9.51
C LEU A 11 12.98 -0.29 8.88
N VAL A 12 13.66 0.72 9.43
CA VAL A 12 13.67 2.08 8.87
C VAL A 12 14.28 2.08 7.47
N ALA A 13 15.42 1.40 7.29
CA ALA A 13 16.09 1.29 5.99
C ALA A 13 15.21 0.56 4.97
N GLU A 14 14.53 -0.51 5.38
CA GLU A 14 13.59 -1.24 4.52
C GLU A 14 12.40 -0.38 4.10
N LEU A 15 11.83 0.42 5.03
CA LEU A 15 10.74 1.35 4.71
C LEU A 15 11.19 2.45 3.73
N VAL A 16 12.40 2.99 3.87
CA VAL A 16 13.00 3.94 2.91
C VAL A 16 13.15 3.27 1.55
N THR A 17 13.65 2.05 1.50
CA THR A 17 13.79 1.25 0.28
C THR A 17 12.44 1.03 -0.39
N GLY A 18 11.39 0.67 0.39
CA GLY A 18 10.03 0.51 -0.13
C GLY A 18 9.47 1.77 -0.78
N ASN A 19 9.71 2.96 -0.20
CA ASN A 19 9.35 4.24 -0.83
C ASN A 19 10.01 4.42 -2.20
N ARG A 20 11.31 4.13 -2.30
CA ARG A 20 12.09 4.28 -3.53
C ARG A 20 11.66 3.28 -4.60
N ILE A 21 11.42 2.01 -4.22
CA ILE A 21 10.93 0.99 -5.14
C ILE A 21 9.58 1.39 -5.72
N LEU A 22 8.61 1.77 -4.86
CA LEU A 22 7.28 2.19 -5.33
C LEU A 22 7.34 3.39 -6.28
N PHE A 23 8.27 4.33 -6.04
CA PHE A 23 8.51 5.47 -6.93
C PHE A 23 9.16 5.01 -8.25
N HIS A 24 10.17 4.16 -8.21
CA HIS A 24 10.85 3.61 -9.40
C HIS A 24 9.88 2.84 -10.29
N GLU A 25 9.05 1.99 -9.69
CA GLU A 25 8.03 1.18 -10.36
C GLU A 25 6.76 1.98 -10.75
N LYS A 26 6.75 3.31 -10.52
CA LYS A 26 5.66 4.23 -10.90
C LYS A 26 4.30 3.88 -10.27
N VAL A 27 4.32 3.20 -9.13
CA VAL A 27 3.12 2.99 -8.31
C VAL A 27 2.75 4.26 -7.56
N VAL A 28 3.75 5.01 -7.12
CA VAL A 28 3.62 6.35 -6.55
C VAL A 28 4.46 7.34 -7.35
N ASP A 29 4.10 8.61 -7.30
CA ASP A 29 4.84 9.72 -7.90
C ASP A 29 5.34 10.70 -6.83
N ALA A 30 4.99 11.98 -6.92
CA ALA A 30 5.21 12.95 -5.84
C ALA A 30 4.24 12.73 -4.66
N PHE A 31 3.20 11.94 -4.87
CA PHE A 31 2.14 11.60 -3.93
C PHE A 31 2.06 10.09 -3.73
N GLY A 32 1.27 9.69 -2.72
CA GLY A 32 1.25 8.31 -2.25
C GLY A 32 2.26 8.09 -1.12
N HIS A 33 2.10 7.02 -0.38
CA HIS A 33 2.90 6.76 0.82
C HIS A 33 2.81 5.31 1.28
N ILE A 34 3.86 4.86 1.95
CA ILE A 34 3.94 3.55 2.58
C ILE A 34 4.21 3.72 4.08
N SER A 35 3.69 2.80 4.88
CA SER A 35 3.99 2.68 6.30
C SER A 35 4.27 1.24 6.69
N VAL A 36 4.86 1.07 7.88
CA VAL A 36 5.08 -0.24 8.51
C VAL A 36 4.74 -0.16 9.99
N ARG A 37 4.13 -1.23 10.55
CA ARG A 37 3.90 -1.36 11.99
C ARG A 37 5.24 -1.37 12.71
N HIS A 38 5.31 -0.70 13.86
CA HIS A 38 6.53 -0.61 14.64
C HIS A 38 6.90 -1.98 15.24
N ASP A 39 8.18 -2.36 15.14
CA ASP A 39 8.70 -3.68 15.53
C ASP A 39 8.71 -3.93 17.04
N LYS A 40 8.82 -2.86 17.86
CA LYS A 40 8.92 -2.94 19.32
C LYS A 40 7.68 -2.46 20.06
N ASP A 41 6.78 -1.75 19.37
CA ASP A 41 5.49 -1.29 19.90
C ASP A 41 4.38 -1.47 18.85
N PRO A 42 3.65 -2.61 18.87
CA PRO A 42 2.64 -2.92 17.86
C PRO A 42 1.44 -1.96 17.84
N THR A 43 1.37 -1.02 18.81
CA THR A 43 0.35 0.04 18.83
C THR A 43 0.78 1.30 18.06
N LYS A 44 1.94 1.25 17.40
CA LYS A 44 2.54 2.34 16.64
C LYS A 44 2.83 1.90 15.22
N PHE A 45 3.04 2.88 14.34
CA PHE A 45 3.54 2.65 12.98
C PHE A 45 4.54 3.72 12.57
N LEU A 46 5.37 3.38 11.60
CA LEU A 46 6.38 4.24 10.99
C LEU A 46 5.89 4.68 9.61
N MET A 47 6.04 5.95 9.30
CA MET A 47 5.70 6.54 8.01
C MET A 47 6.56 7.77 7.78
N SER A 48 6.88 8.13 6.54
CA SER A 48 7.61 9.38 6.31
C SER A 48 6.75 10.60 6.64
N ARG A 49 7.40 11.70 7.05
CA ARG A 49 6.76 13.02 7.02
C ARG A 49 6.32 13.37 5.60
N HIS A 50 5.59 14.47 5.41
CA HIS A 50 5.10 14.94 4.12
C HIS A 50 6.26 15.21 3.13
N ARG A 51 6.72 14.16 2.46
CA ARG A 51 7.82 14.17 1.51
C ARG A 51 7.52 13.23 0.35
N ALA A 52 7.89 13.64 -0.88
CA ALA A 52 7.73 12.78 -2.05
C ALA A 52 8.48 11.44 -1.86
N PRO A 53 7.85 10.28 -2.16
CA PRO A 53 8.42 8.95 -1.87
C PRO A 53 9.85 8.75 -2.39
N GLY A 54 10.14 9.18 -3.61
CA GLY A 54 11.50 9.07 -4.20
C GLY A 54 12.59 9.87 -3.47
N LEU A 55 12.21 10.80 -2.57
CA LEU A 55 13.14 11.66 -1.82
C LEU A 55 13.23 11.29 -0.33
N VAL A 56 12.52 10.26 0.11
CA VAL A 56 12.49 9.84 1.51
C VAL A 56 13.85 9.31 1.95
N THR A 57 14.26 9.74 3.14
CA THR A 57 15.47 9.27 3.86
C THR A 57 15.10 8.79 5.26
N ALA A 58 16.02 8.18 5.98
CA ALA A 58 15.78 7.73 7.35
C ALA A 58 15.38 8.88 8.30
N TYR A 59 15.87 10.11 8.06
CA TYR A 59 15.51 11.30 8.85
C TYR A 59 14.07 11.76 8.62
N ASP A 60 13.43 11.30 7.57
CA ASP A 60 12.05 11.66 7.26
C ASP A 60 11.03 10.71 7.92
N ILE A 61 11.49 9.59 8.51
CA ILE A 61 10.61 8.58 9.12
C ILE A 61 10.16 9.03 10.50
N VAL A 62 8.85 9.04 10.71
CA VAL A 62 8.16 9.49 11.92
C VAL A 62 7.39 8.32 12.51
N THR A 63 7.46 8.14 13.82
CA THR A 63 6.60 7.22 14.56
C THR A 63 5.25 7.88 14.82
N HIS A 64 4.15 7.16 14.61
CA HIS A 64 2.78 7.61 14.88
C HIS A 64 2.04 6.60 15.74
N ASP A 65 1.07 7.08 16.54
CA ASP A 65 0.02 6.18 17.03
C ASP A 65 -1.08 5.99 15.96
N PHE A 66 -2.05 5.14 16.26
CA PHE A 66 -3.13 4.87 15.30
C PHE A 66 -4.10 6.04 15.12
N ASP A 67 -4.06 7.04 16.01
CA ASP A 67 -4.80 8.29 15.83
C ASP A 67 -4.02 9.31 14.97
N GLY A 68 -2.86 8.91 14.46
CA GLY A 68 -1.99 9.73 13.61
C GLY A 68 -1.18 10.79 14.37
N THR A 69 -1.10 10.70 15.71
CA THR A 69 -0.28 11.59 16.53
C THR A 69 1.19 11.23 16.34
N PRO A 70 2.07 12.18 15.98
CA PRO A 70 3.49 11.92 15.80
C PRO A 70 4.23 11.88 17.13
N PHE A 71 5.37 11.19 17.16
CA PHE A 71 6.31 11.15 18.27
C PHE A 71 7.71 11.55 17.79
N GLY A 72 8.36 12.47 18.51
CA GLY A 72 9.77 12.82 18.32
C GLY A 72 10.08 13.70 17.08
N HIS A 73 9.09 14.31 16.44
CA HIS A 73 9.27 15.19 15.29
C HIS A 73 8.45 16.48 15.43
N ASP A 74 8.83 17.32 16.39
CA ASP A 74 8.17 18.58 16.67
C ASP A 74 8.23 19.50 15.43
N GLY A 75 7.04 19.94 14.96
CA GLY A 75 6.90 20.86 13.84
C GLY A 75 7.02 20.24 12.43
N ALA A 76 7.20 18.93 12.28
CA ALA A 76 7.22 18.30 10.97
C ALA A 76 5.82 18.34 10.32
N ARG A 77 5.75 18.78 9.06
CA ARG A 77 4.53 18.61 8.26
C ARG A 77 4.32 17.14 7.96
N LEU A 78 3.14 16.61 8.30
CA LEU A 78 2.76 15.22 8.12
C LEU A 78 1.83 15.03 6.92
N TYR A 79 1.73 13.77 6.42
CA TYR A 79 0.68 13.43 5.47
C TYR A 79 -0.70 13.60 6.10
N GLY A 80 -1.60 14.24 5.36
CA GLY A 80 -3.00 14.39 5.78
C GLY A 80 -3.72 13.05 5.90
N GLU A 81 -3.36 12.10 5.05
CA GLU A 81 -4.01 10.80 4.92
C GLU A 81 -3.37 9.67 5.78
N ARG A 82 -2.56 10.02 6.79
CA ARG A 82 -2.01 9.05 7.74
C ARG A 82 -3.08 8.23 8.50
N PHE A 83 -4.31 8.74 8.54
CA PHE A 83 -5.47 8.06 9.14
C PHE A 83 -5.86 6.78 8.37
N ILE A 84 -5.59 6.68 7.06
CA ILE A 84 -5.71 5.43 6.30
C ILE A 84 -4.93 4.32 7.00
N HIS A 85 -3.66 4.59 7.30
CA HIS A 85 -2.74 3.63 7.89
C HIS A 85 -3.11 3.28 9.34
N GLY A 86 -3.30 4.29 10.17
CA GLY A 86 -3.62 4.11 11.59
C GLY A 86 -4.87 3.26 11.81
N GLU A 87 -5.94 3.54 11.09
CA GLU A 87 -7.22 2.84 11.27
C GLU A 87 -7.18 1.41 10.66
N ILE A 88 -6.42 1.17 9.59
CA ILE A 88 -6.17 -0.18 9.08
C ILE A 88 -5.38 -0.99 10.11
N TYR A 89 -4.31 -0.44 10.69
CA TYR A 89 -3.54 -1.13 11.74
C TYR A 89 -4.38 -1.41 12.98
N ARG A 90 -5.30 -0.51 13.35
CA ARG A 90 -6.23 -0.70 14.46
C ARG A 90 -7.20 -1.85 14.22
N ALA A 91 -7.75 -1.92 13.00
CA ALA A 91 -8.74 -2.92 12.62
C ALA A 91 -8.12 -4.31 12.35
N ARG A 92 -6.85 -4.36 11.93
CA ARG A 92 -6.19 -5.58 11.41
C ARG A 92 -4.81 -5.79 12.04
N PRO A 93 -4.73 -6.47 13.19
CA PRO A 93 -3.46 -6.71 13.89
C PRO A 93 -2.41 -7.49 13.08
N GLU A 94 -2.84 -8.32 12.14
CA GLU A 94 -1.97 -9.11 11.26
C GLU A 94 -1.34 -8.30 10.12
N VAL A 95 -1.85 -7.10 9.85
CA VAL A 95 -1.26 -6.20 8.84
C VAL A 95 -0.02 -5.54 9.41
N MET A 96 1.10 -5.73 8.71
CA MET A 96 2.40 -5.17 9.08
C MET A 96 2.79 -3.98 8.21
N ALA A 97 2.27 -3.88 6.97
CA ALA A 97 2.59 -2.76 6.09
C ALA A 97 1.38 -2.35 5.26
N VAL A 98 1.28 -1.05 4.97
CA VAL A 98 0.19 -0.42 4.20
C VAL A 98 0.78 0.51 3.15
N VAL A 99 0.27 0.43 1.92
CA VAL A 99 0.56 1.37 0.82
C VAL A 99 -0.74 2.06 0.42
N HIS A 100 -0.70 3.37 0.27
CA HIS A 100 -1.70 4.15 -0.44
C HIS A 100 -1.07 4.78 -1.70
N CYS A 101 -1.73 4.66 -2.84
CA CYS A 101 -1.23 5.16 -4.11
C CYS A 101 -2.34 5.69 -5.03
N HIS A 102 -1.90 6.47 -6.02
CA HIS A 102 -2.76 7.01 -7.08
C HIS A 102 -2.37 6.42 -8.45
N ALA A 103 -1.93 5.16 -8.50
CA ALA A 103 -1.49 4.49 -9.73
C ALA A 103 -2.58 4.62 -10.83
N PRO A 104 -2.28 5.27 -11.97
CA PRO A 104 -3.30 5.61 -12.98
C PRO A 104 -4.06 4.40 -13.52
N GLN A 105 -3.40 3.25 -13.56
CA GLN A 105 -3.98 2.00 -14.04
C GLN A 105 -5.13 1.49 -13.15
N LEU A 106 -5.11 1.82 -11.85
CA LEU A 106 -6.12 1.39 -10.88
C LEU A 106 -7.36 2.29 -10.86
N ILE A 107 -7.21 3.57 -11.23
CA ILE A 107 -8.27 4.57 -11.16
C ILE A 107 -9.53 4.16 -11.96
N PRO A 108 -9.43 3.66 -13.21
CA PRO A 108 -10.61 3.27 -13.98
C PRO A 108 -11.46 2.20 -13.29
N PHE A 109 -10.84 1.24 -12.58
CA PHE A 109 -11.55 0.18 -11.86
C PHE A 109 -12.28 0.69 -10.60
N GLY A 110 -11.77 1.74 -9.96
CA GLY A 110 -12.47 2.43 -8.87
C GLY A 110 -13.60 3.36 -9.35
N ALA A 111 -13.59 3.76 -10.62
CA ALA A 111 -14.51 4.74 -11.19
C ALA A 111 -15.56 4.13 -12.14
N THR A 112 -15.51 2.83 -12.38
CA THR A 112 -16.45 2.12 -13.28
C THR A 112 -17.05 0.89 -12.57
N ARG A 113 -17.97 0.20 -13.27
CA ARG A 113 -18.52 -1.09 -12.80
C ARG A 113 -17.66 -2.29 -13.17
N SER A 114 -16.54 -2.10 -13.86
CA SER A 114 -15.61 -3.18 -14.20
C SER A 114 -14.84 -3.60 -12.96
N ALA A 115 -15.04 -4.84 -12.50
CA ALA A 115 -14.31 -5.37 -11.36
C ALA A 115 -12.84 -5.63 -11.72
N LEU A 116 -11.90 -5.24 -10.85
CA LEU A 116 -10.51 -5.64 -10.95
C LEU A 116 -10.38 -7.11 -10.51
N LYS A 117 -9.90 -7.97 -11.41
CA LYS A 117 -9.80 -9.43 -11.21
C LYS A 117 -8.40 -9.94 -11.58
N PRO A 118 -7.94 -11.05 -11.02
CA PRO A 118 -6.63 -11.60 -11.35
C PRO A 118 -6.63 -12.16 -12.78
N LEU A 119 -5.83 -11.53 -13.65
CA LEU A 119 -5.70 -11.96 -15.05
C LEU A 119 -4.61 -13.00 -15.23
N TYR A 120 -3.58 -12.99 -14.40
CA TYR A 120 -2.43 -13.89 -14.47
C TYR A 120 -1.87 -14.22 -13.08
N HIS A 121 -0.98 -15.24 -13.02
CA HIS A 121 -0.54 -15.82 -11.76
C HIS A 121 0.15 -14.82 -10.79
N MET A 122 0.86 -13.78 -11.29
CA MET A 122 1.51 -12.81 -10.41
C MET A 122 0.52 -11.97 -9.58
N SER A 123 -0.72 -11.89 -10.00
CA SER A 123 -1.78 -11.12 -9.33
C SER A 123 -2.80 -12.00 -8.58
N GLY A 124 -2.42 -13.23 -8.21
CA GLY A 124 -3.31 -14.19 -7.53
C GLY A 124 -4.02 -13.61 -6.30
N PHE A 125 -3.35 -12.74 -5.53
CA PHE A 125 -3.94 -12.08 -4.35
C PHE A 125 -5.23 -11.28 -4.66
N LEU A 126 -5.45 -10.83 -5.89
CA LEU A 126 -6.70 -10.17 -6.31
C LEU A 126 -7.90 -11.12 -6.33
N GLY A 127 -7.65 -12.44 -6.33
CA GLY A 127 -8.70 -13.47 -6.27
C GLY A 127 -9.52 -13.45 -4.99
N ALA A 128 -9.01 -12.84 -3.91
CA ALA A 128 -9.76 -12.59 -2.69
C ALA A 128 -10.91 -11.56 -2.88
N GLY A 129 -10.93 -10.85 -4.01
CA GLY A 129 -11.84 -9.76 -4.31
C GLY A 129 -11.25 -8.40 -3.97
N VAL A 130 -11.71 -7.38 -4.69
CA VAL A 130 -11.25 -6.00 -4.55
C VAL A 130 -12.48 -5.09 -4.35
N PRO A 131 -12.80 -4.72 -3.11
CA PRO A 131 -13.91 -3.80 -2.83
C PRO A 131 -13.58 -2.38 -3.29
N ILE A 132 -14.62 -1.56 -3.40
CA ILE A 132 -14.51 -0.13 -3.71
C ILE A 132 -15.04 0.66 -2.51
N PHE A 133 -14.21 1.55 -1.97
CA PHE A 133 -14.63 2.54 -0.97
C PHE A 133 -15.25 3.74 -1.66
N GLU A 134 -16.50 4.03 -1.31
CA GLU A 134 -17.24 5.21 -1.77
C GLU A 134 -17.34 6.23 -0.62
N ILE A 135 -16.48 7.25 -0.65
CA ILE A 135 -16.40 8.24 0.43
C ILE A 135 -17.71 9.02 0.63
N ARG A 136 -18.53 9.15 -0.42
CA ARG A 136 -19.81 9.89 -0.34
C ARG A 136 -20.82 9.22 0.60
N GLU A 137 -20.73 7.91 0.78
CA GLU A 137 -21.60 7.18 1.70
C GLU A 137 -21.33 7.54 3.17
N THR A 138 -20.09 7.97 3.49
CA THR A 138 -19.68 8.35 4.83
C THR A 138 -19.74 9.85 5.06
N ALA A 139 -19.30 10.66 4.08
CA ALA A 139 -19.07 12.10 4.28
C ALA A 139 -19.69 13.00 3.21
N GLY A 140 -20.51 12.45 2.30
CA GLY A 140 -21.11 13.23 1.22
C GLY A 140 -20.06 13.77 0.24
N MET A 141 -20.30 14.95 -0.33
CA MET A 141 -19.39 15.58 -1.27
C MET A 141 -18.21 16.21 -0.53
N THR A 142 -17.00 15.67 -0.79
CA THR A 142 -15.74 16.09 -0.16
C THR A 142 -14.68 16.34 -1.22
N ASP A 143 -13.47 16.72 -0.80
CA ASP A 143 -12.26 16.74 -1.64
C ASP A 143 -11.64 15.35 -1.80
N MET A 144 -12.31 14.28 -1.36
CA MET A 144 -11.97 12.86 -1.48
C MET A 144 -10.82 12.37 -0.60
N LEU A 145 -10.20 13.23 0.21
CA LEU A 145 -9.05 12.88 1.05
C LEU A 145 -9.48 12.33 2.42
N ILE A 146 -8.76 11.31 2.89
CA ILE A 146 -9.01 10.64 4.17
C ILE A 146 -8.23 11.35 5.28
N ARG A 147 -8.80 12.43 5.84
CA ARG A 147 -8.11 13.29 6.82
C ARG A 147 -8.57 13.13 8.27
N THR A 148 -9.43 12.16 8.54
CA THR A 148 -9.95 11.90 9.88
C THR A 148 -9.95 10.43 10.20
N SER A 149 -9.91 10.08 11.49
CA SER A 149 -10.07 8.70 11.96
C SER A 149 -11.41 8.09 11.56
N GLU A 150 -12.47 8.89 11.46
CA GLU A 150 -13.78 8.41 11.01
C GLU A 150 -13.72 7.90 9.57
N LEU A 151 -13.17 8.70 8.64
CA LEU A 151 -12.99 8.30 7.25
C LEU A 151 -12.02 7.11 7.11
N GLY A 152 -10.94 7.11 7.91
CA GLY A 152 -10.01 5.97 7.96
C GLY A 152 -10.69 4.68 8.39
N ARG A 153 -11.57 4.72 9.42
CA ARG A 153 -12.36 3.56 9.86
C ARG A 153 -13.32 3.08 8.79
N ALA A 154 -13.99 3.99 8.09
CA ALA A 154 -14.89 3.63 6.99
C ALA A 154 -14.13 2.95 5.84
N LEU A 155 -12.94 3.45 5.48
CA LEU A 155 -12.07 2.80 4.51
C LEU A 155 -11.61 1.43 4.98
N ALA A 156 -11.18 1.30 6.24
CA ALA A 156 -10.75 0.02 6.83
C ALA A 156 -11.90 -1.01 6.86
N ALA A 157 -13.13 -0.56 7.14
CA ALA A 157 -14.32 -1.40 7.08
C ALA A 157 -14.61 -1.87 5.65
N SER A 158 -14.48 -1.00 4.63
CA SER A 158 -14.62 -1.37 3.22
C SER A 158 -13.53 -2.33 2.76
N LEU A 159 -12.29 -2.16 3.23
CA LEU A 159 -11.19 -3.10 2.97
C LEU A 159 -11.51 -4.50 3.52
N GLY A 160 -12.12 -4.59 4.72
CA GLY A 160 -12.42 -5.84 5.38
C GLY A 160 -11.18 -6.72 5.55
N ASP A 161 -11.30 -7.99 5.16
CA ASP A 161 -10.20 -8.99 5.16
C ASP A 161 -9.37 -9.02 3.86
N LYS A 162 -9.67 -8.15 2.91
CA LYS A 162 -9.09 -8.17 1.57
C LYS A 162 -7.66 -7.60 1.54
N PRO A 163 -6.84 -7.98 0.54
CA PRO A 163 -5.48 -7.47 0.37
C PRO A 163 -5.42 -6.03 -0.14
N MET A 164 -6.49 -5.54 -0.75
CA MET A 164 -6.57 -4.17 -1.23
C MET A 164 -8.02 -3.67 -1.32
N VAL A 165 -8.17 -2.35 -1.34
CA VAL A 165 -9.40 -1.63 -1.62
C VAL A 165 -9.12 -0.54 -2.64
N LEU A 166 -10.00 -0.39 -3.63
CA LEU A 166 -10.02 0.76 -4.52
C LEU A 166 -10.78 1.90 -3.85
N MET A 167 -10.35 3.12 -4.10
CA MET A 167 -10.99 4.33 -3.61
C MET A 167 -11.56 5.08 -4.83
N ARG A 168 -12.89 5.18 -4.91
CA ARG A 168 -13.55 5.76 -6.08
C ARG A 168 -13.00 7.15 -6.42
N GLY A 169 -12.48 7.30 -7.66
CA GLY A 169 -11.95 8.57 -8.17
C GLY A 169 -10.75 9.13 -7.42
N HIS A 170 -10.05 8.29 -6.62
CA HIS A 170 -8.90 8.70 -5.83
C HIS A 170 -7.67 7.81 -6.10
N GLY A 171 -7.75 6.53 -5.79
CA GLY A 171 -6.63 5.62 -5.90
C GLY A 171 -6.91 4.26 -5.31
N ALA A 172 -5.93 3.70 -4.61
CA ALA A 172 -6.04 2.41 -3.96
C ALA A 172 -5.24 2.36 -2.66
N THR A 173 -5.64 1.44 -1.77
CA THR A 173 -4.87 1.10 -0.57
C THR A 173 -4.65 -0.41 -0.53
N MET A 174 -3.40 -0.83 -0.35
CA MET A 174 -2.96 -2.22 -0.25
C MET A 174 -2.37 -2.51 1.12
N VAL A 175 -2.51 -3.77 1.55
CA VAL A 175 -1.97 -4.25 2.84
C VAL A 175 -1.14 -5.50 2.66
N GLY A 176 -0.19 -5.71 3.56
CA GLY A 176 0.69 -6.87 3.56
C GLY A 176 1.19 -7.24 4.96
N ARG A 177 1.73 -8.46 5.08
CA ARG A 177 2.39 -8.97 6.28
C ARG A 177 3.85 -8.51 6.39
N SER A 178 4.37 -7.83 5.37
CA SER A 178 5.69 -7.23 5.32
C SER A 178 5.71 -6.08 4.33
N ILE A 179 6.75 -5.23 4.39
CA ILE A 179 7.03 -4.19 3.39
C ILE A 179 7.18 -4.84 2.02
N GLN A 180 7.91 -5.93 1.91
CA GLN A 180 8.14 -6.64 0.64
C GLN A 180 6.82 -7.10 0.02
N GLN A 181 5.93 -7.71 0.82
CA GLN A 181 4.65 -8.20 0.31
C GLN A 181 3.73 -7.06 -0.16
N VAL A 182 3.62 -5.96 0.62
CA VAL A 182 2.75 -4.85 0.21
C VAL A 182 3.30 -4.13 -1.03
N VAL A 183 4.61 -3.99 -1.18
CA VAL A 183 5.26 -3.45 -2.39
C VAL A 183 4.97 -4.34 -3.58
N TYR A 184 5.17 -5.67 -3.45
CA TYR A 184 4.83 -6.65 -4.47
C TYR A 184 3.37 -6.51 -4.92
N ARG A 185 2.43 -6.52 -3.97
CA ARG A 185 0.99 -6.37 -4.26
C ARG A 185 0.68 -5.07 -4.98
N SER A 186 1.33 -3.98 -4.60
CA SER A 186 1.13 -2.66 -5.21
C SER A 186 1.57 -2.62 -6.67
N ILE A 187 2.75 -3.15 -6.96
CA ILE A 187 3.31 -3.23 -8.32
C ILE A 187 2.43 -4.12 -9.19
N TYR A 188 2.14 -5.35 -8.74
CA TYR A 188 1.38 -6.30 -9.55
C TYR A 188 -0.11 -6.00 -9.64
N ALA A 189 -0.69 -5.24 -8.70
CA ALA A 189 -2.04 -4.69 -8.87
C ALA A 189 -2.11 -3.70 -10.03
N ALA A 190 -1.15 -2.76 -10.11
CA ALA A 190 -1.08 -1.78 -11.19
C ALA A 190 -0.80 -2.45 -12.55
N LEU A 191 0.13 -3.41 -12.61
CA LEU A 191 0.41 -4.17 -13.82
C LEU A 191 -0.79 -5.01 -14.27
N ASN A 192 -1.46 -5.69 -13.34
CA ASN A 192 -2.68 -6.47 -13.66
C ASN A 192 -3.80 -5.56 -14.20
N ALA A 193 -3.99 -4.38 -13.62
CA ALA A 193 -4.99 -3.43 -14.07
C ALA A 193 -4.71 -2.98 -15.52
N ALA A 194 -3.45 -2.68 -15.85
CA ALA A 194 -3.05 -2.35 -17.21
C ALA A 194 -3.32 -3.51 -18.18
N LEU A 195 -2.89 -4.72 -17.83
CA LEU A 195 -3.12 -5.93 -18.65
C LEU A 195 -4.60 -6.25 -18.81
N GLN A 196 -5.41 -6.08 -17.75
CA GLN A 196 -6.85 -6.31 -17.83
C GLN A 196 -7.53 -5.33 -18.78
N MET A 197 -7.14 -4.06 -18.79
CA MET A 197 -7.65 -3.08 -19.75
C MET A 197 -7.34 -3.46 -21.20
N GLU A 198 -6.13 -3.96 -21.47
CA GLU A 198 -5.76 -4.44 -22.81
C GLU A 198 -6.52 -5.73 -23.18
N ALA A 199 -6.65 -6.67 -22.24
CA ALA A 199 -7.41 -7.90 -22.46
C ALA A 199 -8.89 -7.61 -22.83
N LEU A 200 -9.51 -6.64 -22.15
CA LEU A 200 -10.88 -6.20 -22.43
C LEU A 200 -11.04 -5.60 -23.85
N ARG A 201 -9.97 -5.05 -24.43
CA ARG A 201 -9.96 -4.56 -25.83
C ARG A 201 -9.85 -5.69 -26.85
N LEU A 202 -9.21 -6.80 -26.46
CA LEU A 202 -9.04 -7.98 -27.32
C LEU A 202 -10.28 -8.87 -27.32
N GLY A 203 -11.11 -8.81 -26.29
CA GLY A 203 -12.30 -9.63 -26.15
C GLY A 203 -12.71 -9.83 -24.71
N GLU A 204 -13.42 -10.91 -24.41
CA GLU A 204 -13.80 -11.28 -23.05
C GLU A 204 -12.63 -11.96 -22.33
N PRO A 205 -12.08 -11.38 -21.23
CA PRO A 205 -10.95 -11.97 -20.53
C PRO A 205 -11.32 -13.25 -19.78
N ILE A 206 -10.43 -14.24 -19.81
CA ILE A 206 -10.50 -15.43 -18.97
C ILE A 206 -9.64 -15.18 -17.73
N PHE A 207 -10.29 -14.96 -16.59
CA PHE A 207 -9.63 -14.72 -15.32
C PHE A 207 -9.24 -16.01 -14.61
N LEU A 208 -8.28 -15.92 -13.69
CA LEU A 208 -7.95 -17.06 -12.81
C LEU A 208 -9.19 -17.46 -12.00
N ALA A 209 -9.42 -18.77 -11.92
CA ALA A 209 -10.40 -19.32 -10.99
C ALA A 209 -9.93 -19.06 -9.53
N PRO A 210 -10.84 -18.99 -8.54
CA PRO A 210 -10.47 -18.67 -7.16
C PRO A 210 -9.38 -19.59 -6.58
N GLU A 211 -9.40 -20.87 -6.93
CA GLU A 211 -8.39 -21.83 -6.46
C GLU A 211 -7.04 -21.64 -7.14
N GLU A 212 -7.02 -21.33 -8.44
CA GLU A 212 -5.79 -20.99 -9.18
C GLU A 212 -5.15 -19.72 -8.58
N ALA A 213 -5.96 -18.69 -8.33
CA ALA A 213 -5.54 -17.45 -7.74
C ALA A 213 -4.91 -17.66 -6.35
N ARG A 214 -5.55 -18.46 -5.48
CA ARG A 214 -5.03 -18.80 -4.15
C ARG A 214 -3.71 -19.58 -4.20
N LYS A 215 -3.59 -20.56 -5.09
CA LYS A 215 -2.35 -21.33 -5.28
C LYS A 215 -1.22 -20.44 -5.81
N ALA A 216 -1.53 -19.59 -6.77
CA ALA A 216 -0.59 -18.62 -7.32
C ALA A 216 -0.09 -17.62 -6.27
N GLU A 217 -0.98 -17.08 -5.44
CA GLU A 217 -0.60 -16.18 -4.34
C GLU A 217 0.37 -16.89 -3.38
N ALA A 218 0.06 -18.12 -2.94
CA ALA A 218 0.92 -18.85 -2.02
C ALA A 218 2.32 -19.13 -2.62
N THR A 219 2.40 -19.42 -3.91
CA THR A 219 3.69 -19.61 -4.61
C THR A 219 4.48 -18.31 -4.67
N ASN A 220 3.82 -17.20 -5.01
CA ASN A 220 4.49 -15.90 -5.14
C ASN A 220 4.96 -15.34 -3.78
N ASP A 221 4.18 -15.57 -2.72
CA ASP A 221 4.59 -15.19 -1.35
C ASP A 221 5.88 -15.90 -0.91
N GLY A 222 6.18 -17.07 -1.47
CA GLY A 222 7.44 -17.79 -1.24
C GLY A 222 8.65 -17.27 -2.05
N ALA A 223 8.48 -16.27 -2.92
CA ALA A 223 9.51 -15.75 -3.81
C ALA A 223 9.67 -14.23 -3.76
N LEU A 224 9.16 -13.58 -2.71
CA LEU A 224 9.19 -12.12 -2.56
C LEU A 224 10.61 -11.55 -2.46
N ASP A 225 11.52 -12.28 -1.84
CA ASP A 225 12.93 -11.93 -1.66
C ASP A 225 13.64 -11.70 -2.98
N ARG A 226 13.37 -12.55 -3.98
CA ARG A 226 13.94 -12.42 -5.32
C ARG A 226 13.51 -11.13 -6.02
N ALA A 227 12.22 -10.82 -5.97
CA ALA A 227 11.69 -9.61 -6.57
C ALA A 227 12.21 -8.36 -5.84
N TRP A 228 12.21 -8.41 -4.50
CA TRP A 228 12.72 -7.34 -3.66
C TRP A 228 14.20 -7.02 -3.94
N ALA A 229 15.05 -8.04 -4.07
CA ALA A 229 16.47 -7.86 -4.35
C ALA A 229 16.71 -7.11 -5.66
N LEU A 230 15.97 -7.47 -6.73
CA LEU A 230 16.05 -6.79 -8.03
C LEU A 230 15.60 -5.34 -7.91
N TRP A 231 14.38 -5.11 -7.44
CA TRP A 231 13.82 -3.76 -7.34
C TRP A 231 14.63 -2.84 -6.43
N LYS A 232 15.19 -3.37 -5.33
CA LYS A 232 16.09 -2.63 -4.46
C LYS A 232 17.32 -2.16 -5.23
N GLN A 233 17.96 -3.05 -5.98
CA GLN A 233 19.12 -2.72 -6.79
C GLN A 233 18.80 -1.64 -7.84
N GLU A 234 17.68 -1.77 -8.54
CA GLU A 234 17.24 -0.81 -9.56
C GLU A 234 16.90 0.56 -8.97
N ALA A 235 16.17 0.58 -7.85
CA ALA A 235 15.70 1.81 -7.21
C ALA A 235 16.78 2.57 -6.43
N THR A 236 17.85 1.89 -5.95
CA THR A 236 18.91 2.51 -5.16
C THR A 236 20.20 2.74 -5.94
N GLY A 237 20.37 2.11 -7.11
CA GLY A 237 21.61 2.14 -7.88
C GLY A 237 22.74 1.31 -7.25
N ASP A 238 22.47 0.59 -6.16
CA ASP A 238 23.43 -0.29 -5.50
C ASP A 238 23.66 -1.52 -6.39
N ARG A 239 24.68 -1.48 -7.25
CA ARG A 239 25.14 -2.69 -7.93
C ARG A 239 25.71 -3.62 -6.87
N ALA A 240 25.14 -4.81 -6.74
CA ALA A 240 25.79 -5.87 -6.00
C ALA A 240 27.21 -6.05 -6.57
N THR A 241 28.22 -5.74 -5.78
CA THR A 241 29.59 -6.12 -6.14
C THR A 241 29.61 -7.65 -6.14
N ALA A 242 29.77 -8.21 -7.33
CA ALA A 242 29.90 -9.65 -7.55
C ALA A 242 31.11 -10.22 -6.85
#